data_61e19c4a113e833262c4c602bce35d03
#
_entry.id   61e19c4a113e833262c4c602bce35d03
#
_cell.length_a   1.000
_cell.length_b   1.000
_cell.length_c   1.000
_cell.angle_alpha   90.00
_cell.angle_beta   90.00
_cell.angle_gamma   90.00
#
_symmetry.space_group_name_H-M   'P 1'
#
loop_
_entity.id
_entity.type
_entity.pdbx_description
1 polymer ?
#
loop_
_entity_poly.entity_id
_entity_poly.type
_entity_poly.pdbx_seq_one_letter_code
_entity_poly.pdbx_strand_id
1 'polypeptide(L)'
;MATSKEEILKTSRVLIQQNGWEAVNIRAVAAACGVSVGCIYNYFGSKTELVSAAVESIWSDIFRHPDDPAVFEDTLSCIRWMYRQMEYGSEQYPGFFTHHALGFVRQDTADGKQQMRQTWQHILDALTMVLTRDKKIRPDAFLSLIHISE
;
A
#
# COMPACT_ATOMS: atom_id res chain seq x y z
N MET A 1 13.95 -13.02 22.38
CA MET A 1 12.62 -12.39 22.33
C MET A 1 11.84 -12.96 21.14
N ALA A 2 10.60 -13.25 21.35
CA ALA A 2 9.72 -13.65 20.25
C ALA A 2 9.27 -12.37 19.53
N THR A 3 9.40 -12.33 18.21
CA THR A 3 8.81 -11.30 17.35
C THR A 3 7.75 -11.95 16.46
N SER A 4 6.93 -11.14 15.83
CA SER A 4 5.90 -11.59 14.89
C SER A 4 6.11 -10.93 13.53
N LYS A 5 5.49 -11.48 12.49
CA LYS A 5 5.49 -10.87 11.14
C LYS A 5 4.94 -9.44 11.20
N GLU A 6 3.87 -9.22 11.97
CA GLU A 6 3.26 -7.90 12.17
C GLU A 6 4.19 -6.91 12.87
N GLU A 7 4.90 -7.35 13.91
CA GLU A 7 5.89 -6.52 14.62
C GLU A 7 7.04 -6.11 13.70
N ILE A 8 7.54 -7.02 12.89
CA ILE A 8 8.58 -6.74 11.88
C ILE A 8 8.09 -5.71 10.87
N LEU A 9 6.87 -5.85 10.36
CA LEU A 9 6.29 -4.90 9.40
C LEU A 9 6.03 -3.53 10.03
N LYS A 10 5.54 -3.48 11.27
CA LYS A 10 5.38 -2.24 12.03
C LYS A 10 6.72 -1.53 12.22
N THR A 11 7.75 -2.25 12.63
CA THR A 11 9.10 -1.72 12.78
C THR A 11 9.66 -1.21 11.44
N SER A 12 9.43 -1.94 10.35
CA SER A 12 9.82 -1.51 9.00
C SER A 12 9.15 -0.20 8.60
N ARG A 13 7.85 -0.02 8.90
CA ARG A 13 7.15 1.26 8.66
C ARG A 13 7.76 2.41 9.46
N VAL A 14 8.06 2.18 10.74
CA VAL A 14 8.71 3.21 11.58
C VAL A 14 10.08 3.61 11.04
N LEU A 15 10.88 2.65 10.58
CA LEU A 15 12.17 2.93 9.93
C LEU A 15 12.01 3.79 8.68
N ILE A 16 11.00 3.51 7.86
CA ILE A 16 10.69 4.29 6.65
C ILE A 16 10.27 5.72 7.03
N GLN A 17 9.41 5.87 8.02
CA GLN A 17 8.95 7.17 8.50
C GLN A 17 10.10 8.05 9.03
N GLN A 18 11.04 7.45 9.74
CA GLN A 18 12.14 8.18 10.39
C GLN A 18 13.33 8.44 9.46
N ASN A 19 13.66 7.50 8.61
CA ASN A 19 14.93 7.50 7.86
C ASN A 19 14.73 7.36 6.34
N GLY A 20 13.48 7.34 5.86
CA GLY A 20 13.16 7.17 4.45
C GLY A 20 13.21 5.71 3.98
N TRP A 21 12.82 5.52 2.73
CA TRP A 21 12.64 4.21 2.10
C TRP A 21 13.93 3.37 2.06
N GLU A 22 15.08 4.00 1.82
CA GLU A 22 16.39 3.35 1.71
C GLU A 22 16.85 2.70 3.02
N ALA A 23 16.26 3.07 4.17
CA ALA A 23 16.63 2.55 5.47
C ALA A 23 16.18 1.09 5.69
N VAL A 24 15.22 0.58 4.90
CA VAL A 24 14.71 -0.78 5.07
C VAL A 24 15.62 -1.80 4.43
N ASN A 25 16.32 -2.54 5.27
CA ASN A 25 17.07 -3.72 4.90
C ASN A 25 17.03 -4.74 6.07
N ILE A 26 17.33 -5.99 5.77
CA ILE A 26 17.24 -7.11 6.73
C ILE A 26 17.99 -6.80 8.04
N ARG A 27 19.20 -6.23 7.96
CA ARG A 27 20.03 -5.95 9.14
C ARG A 27 19.45 -4.81 9.98
N ALA A 28 19.01 -3.72 9.34
CA ALA A 28 18.42 -2.58 10.04
C ALA A 28 17.11 -2.99 10.73
N VAL A 29 16.28 -3.76 10.07
CA VAL A 29 15.01 -4.27 10.64
C VAL A 29 15.29 -5.24 11.80
N ALA A 30 16.23 -6.17 11.66
CA ALA A 30 16.62 -7.08 12.74
C ALA A 30 17.12 -6.31 13.98
N ALA A 31 18.01 -5.32 13.77
CA ALA A 31 18.51 -4.47 14.83
C ALA A 31 17.39 -3.69 15.54
N ALA A 32 16.48 -3.09 14.78
CA ALA A 32 15.37 -2.32 15.33
C ALA A 32 14.34 -3.20 16.05
N CYS A 33 14.16 -4.45 15.63
CA CYS A 33 13.32 -5.44 16.32
C CYS A 33 14.03 -6.08 17.54
N GLY A 34 15.32 -5.86 17.71
CA GLY A 34 16.11 -6.51 18.78
C GLY A 34 16.27 -8.02 18.58
N VAL A 35 16.29 -8.50 17.34
CA VAL A 35 16.41 -9.92 17.00
C VAL A 35 17.59 -10.18 16.06
N SER A 36 17.95 -11.45 15.88
CA SER A 36 18.96 -11.82 14.90
C SER A 36 18.47 -11.69 13.46
N VAL A 37 19.40 -11.52 12.52
CA VAL A 37 19.11 -11.55 11.08
C VAL A 37 18.46 -12.87 10.67
N GLY A 38 18.89 -14.00 11.26
CA GLY A 38 18.27 -15.31 11.03
C GLY A 38 16.81 -15.37 11.44
N CYS A 39 16.44 -14.65 12.51
CA CYS A 39 15.05 -14.54 12.94
C CYS A 39 14.20 -13.86 11.87
N ILE A 40 14.68 -12.80 11.23
CA ILE A 40 13.94 -12.15 10.13
C ILE A 40 13.76 -13.10 8.95
N TYR A 41 14.80 -13.89 8.60
CA TYR A 41 14.71 -14.89 7.51
C TYR A 41 13.73 -16.04 7.78
N ASN A 42 13.35 -16.29 9.04
CA ASN A 42 12.28 -17.24 9.35
C ASN A 42 10.89 -16.73 8.93
N TYR A 43 10.71 -15.41 8.79
CA TYR A 43 9.45 -14.78 8.40
C TYR A 43 9.42 -14.34 6.93
N PHE A 44 10.58 -13.97 6.38
CA PHE A 44 10.73 -13.44 5.03
C PHE A 44 11.93 -14.12 4.37
N GLY A 45 11.69 -14.91 3.34
CA GLY A 45 12.72 -15.72 2.68
C GLY A 45 13.80 -14.90 1.97
N SER A 46 13.55 -13.61 1.71
CA SER A 46 14.50 -12.71 1.04
C SER A 46 14.29 -11.24 1.44
N LYS A 47 15.29 -10.38 1.12
CA LYS A 47 15.14 -8.92 1.23
C LYS A 47 13.94 -8.43 0.41
N THR A 48 13.78 -8.96 -0.80
CA THR A 48 12.67 -8.58 -1.70
C THR A 48 11.32 -8.87 -1.07
N GLU A 49 11.17 -10.03 -0.45
CA GLU A 49 9.93 -10.42 0.25
C GLU A 49 9.63 -9.49 1.43
N LEU A 50 10.63 -9.16 2.27
CA LEU A 50 10.47 -8.20 3.35
C LEU A 50 10.03 -6.82 2.81
N VAL A 51 10.71 -6.33 1.78
CA VAL A 51 10.41 -5.02 1.18
C VAL A 51 9.01 -5.01 0.57
N SER A 52 8.62 -6.05 -0.17
CA SER A 52 7.27 -6.16 -0.74
C SER A 52 6.20 -6.17 0.34
N ALA A 53 6.40 -6.92 1.41
CA ALA A 53 5.47 -6.97 2.53
C ALA A 53 5.40 -5.64 3.30
N ALA A 54 6.52 -4.92 3.43
CA ALA A 54 6.55 -3.57 4.01
C ALA A 54 5.75 -2.58 3.16
N VAL A 55 5.88 -2.63 1.83
CA VAL A 55 5.08 -1.83 0.89
C VAL A 55 3.60 -2.09 1.06
N GLU A 56 3.19 -3.35 1.06
CA GLU A 56 1.79 -3.74 1.26
C GLU A 56 1.26 -3.25 2.61
N SER A 57 2.08 -3.35 3.64
CA SER A 57 1.76 -2.87 4.98
C SER A 57 1.56 -1.35 5.03
N ILE A 58 2.32 -0.58 4.23
CA ILE A 58 2.15 0.89 4.09
C ILE A 58 0.84 1.20 3.36
N TRP A 59 0.55 0.52 2.25
CA TRP A 59 -0.72 0.70 1.55
C TRP A 59 -1.92 0.40 2.45
N SER A 60 -1.84 -0.66 3.25
CA SER A 60 -2.87 -1.01 4.24
C SER A 60 -3.00 0.04 5.35
N ASP A 61 -1.91 0.71 5.74
CA ASP A 61 -1.95 1.80 6.71
C ASP A 61 -2.57 3.07 6.10
N ILE A 62 -2.20 3.41 4.87
CA ILE A 62 -2.71 4.59 4.15
C ILE A 62 -4.21 4.45 3.88
N PHE A 63 -4.64 3.31 3.33
CA PHE A 63 -6.04 3.04 2.97
C PHE A 63 -6.77 2.20 4.02
N ARG A 64 -6.53 2.51 5.28
CA ARG A 64 -7.28 1.95 6.39
C ARG A 64 -8.77 2.25 6.21
N HIS A 65 -9.62 1.31 6.61
CA HIS A 65 -11.06 1.51 6.53
C HIS A 65 -11.47 2.86 7.12
N PRO A 66 -12.29 3.66 6.43
CA PRO A 66 -12.77 4.91 6.98
C PRO A 66 -13.59 4.65 8.25
N ASP A 67 -13.46 5.53 9.23
CA ASP A 67 -14.24 5.48 10.46
C ASP A 67 -15.74 5.72 10.18
N ASP A 68 -16.04 6.44 9.09
CA ASP A 68 -17.41 6.72 8.63
C ASP A 68 -17.74 5.94 7.35
N PRO A 69 -18.64 4.94 7.40
CA PRO A 69 -19.09 4.21 6.22
C PRO A 69 -19.75 5.07 5.15
N ALA A 70 -20.29 6.24 5.53
CA ALA A 70 -20.92 7.18 4.59
C ALA A 70 -19.97 7.68 3.50
N VAL A 71 -18.66 7.54 3.69
CA VAL A 71 -17.64 7.82 2.67
C VAL A 71 -17.89 7.04 1.37
N PHE A 72 -18.50 5.86 1.45
CA PHE A 72 -18.80 5.02 0.29
C PHE A 72 -20.24 5.17 -0.24
N GLU A 73 -21.01 6.14 0.25
CA GLU A 73 -22.37 6.36 -0.21
C GLU A 73 -22.43 7.15 -1.52
N ASP A 74 -21.48 8.05 -1.76
CA ASP A 74 -21.37 8.81 -2.99
C ASP A 74 -19.91 8.94 -3.46
N THR A 75 -19.77 9.12 -4.77
CA THR A 75 -18.47 9.14 -5.45
C THR A 75 -17.60 10.30 -4.99
N LEU A 76 -18.17 11.48 -4.77
CA LEU A 76 -17.42 12.66 -4.37
C LEU A 76 -16.81 12.50 -2.97
N SER A 77 -17.58 11.95 -2.04
CA SER A 77 -17.13 11.64 -0.67
C SER A 77 -16.01 10.59 -0.70
N CYS A 78 -16.14 9.55 -1.54
CA CYS A 78 -15.12 8.54 -1.72
C CYS A 78 -13.81 9.14 -2.28
N ILE A 79 -13.88 9.95 -3.33
CA ILE A 79 -12.72 10.62 -3.91
C ILE A 79 -12.04 11.56 -2.90
N ARG A 80 -12.81 12.33 -2.15
CA ARG A 80 -12.27 13.21 -1.10
C ARG A 80 -11.57 12.42 0.01
N TRP A 81 -12.14 11.28 0.39
CA TRP A 81 -11.50 10.40 1.36
C TRP A 81 -10.18 9.86 0.80
N MET A 82 -10.17 9.34 -0.42
CA MET A 82 -8.95 8.84 -1.07
C MET A 82 -7.87 9.91 -1.14
N TYR A 83 -8.23 11.14 -1.51
CA TYR A 83 -7.30 12.27 -1.55
C TYR A 83 -6.68 12.53 -0.17
N ARG A 84 -7.48 12.56 0.89
CA ARG A 84 -7.00 12.71 2.27
C ARG A 84 -6.07 11.56 2.71
N GLN A 85 -6.38 10.33 2.28
CA GLN A 85 -5.49 9.20 2.56
C GLN A 85 -4.15 9.33 1.84
N MET A 86 -4.13 9.83 0.62
CA MET A 86 -2.89 10.10 -0.11
C MET A 86 -2.09 11.25 0.52
N GLU A 87 -2.73 12.32 0.96
CA GLU A 87 -2.06 13.38 1.74
C GLU A 87 -1.43 12.81 3.02
N TYR A 88 -2.20 12.07 3.81
CA TYR A 88 -1.69 11.35 4.99
C TYR A 88 -0.48 10.47 4.66
N GLY A 89 -0.59 9.66 3.63
CA GLY A 89 0.51 8.79 3.19
C GLY A 89 1.76 9.56 2.76
N SER A 90 1.58 10.70 2.09
CA SER A 90 2.68 11.58 1.67
C SER A 90 3.42 12.20 2.87
N GLU A 91 2.68 12.57 3.91
CA GLU A 91 3.24 13.12 5.15
C GLU A 91 3.91 12.06 6.02
N GLN A 92 3.26 10.91 6.20
CA GLN A 92 3.75 9.82 7.06
C GLN A 92 4.90 9.04 6.44
N TYR A 93 4.92 8.90 5.13
CA TYR A 93 5.91 8.11 4.39
C TYR A 93 6.58 8.95 3.29
N PRO A 94 7.48 9.87 3.63
CA PRO A 94 8.11 10.77 2.66
C PRO A 94 8.79 10.01 1.53
N GLY A 95 8.48 10.37 0.30
CA GLY A 95 9.04 9.73 -0.91
C GLY A 95 8.38 8.40 -1.31
N PHE A 96 7.45 7.86 -0.52
CA PHE A 96 6.82 6.57 -0.81
C PHE A 96 6.16 6.54 -2.20
N PHE A 97 5.35 7.53 -2.53
CA PHE A 97 4.65 7.58 -3.81
C PHE A 97 5.59 7.80 -5.02
N THR A 98 6.69 8.51 -4.82
CA THR A 98 7.64 8.81 -5.89
C THR A 98 8.66 7.70 -6.10
N HIS A 99 9.33 7.27 -5.04
CA HIS A 99 10.36 6.24 -5.13
C HIS A 99 9.77 4.86 -5.34
N HIS A 100 8.64 4.59 -4.70
CA HIS A 100 7.99 3.30 -4.79
C HIS A 100 7.38 3.05 -6.16
N ALA A 101 6.63 3.99 -6.70
CA ALA A 101 6.05 3.87 -8.03
C ALA A 101 7.11 3.65 -9.13
N LEU A 102 8.29 4.30 -9.01
CA LEU A 102 9.39 4.16 -9.95
C LEU A 102 10.26 2.92 -9.68
N GLY A 103 10.43 2.52 -8.42
CA GLY A 103 11.28 1.39 -8.03
C GLY A 103 10.65 0.03 -8.32
N PHE A 104 9.34 -0.12 -8.11
CA PHE A 104 8.64 -1.36 -8.40
C PHE A 104 8.46 -1.63 -9.90
N VAL A 105 8.32 -0.59 -10.70
CA VAL A 105 8.32 -0.71 -12.16
C VAL A 105 9.68 -1.21 -12.69
N ARG A 106 10.77 -0.96 -11.96
CA ARG A 106 12.13 -1.38 -12.32
C ARG A 106 12.54 -2.76 -11.82
N GLN A 107 11.92 -3.26 -10.75
CA GLN A 107 12.19 -4.62 -10.27
C GLN A 107 11.26 -5.62 -10.96
N ASP A 108 11.79 -6.26 -11.96
CA ASP A 108 11.14 -7.23 -12.85
C ASP A 108 10.86 -8.59 -12.15
N THR A 109 10.43 -8.58 -10.89
CA THR A 109 9.97 -9.78 -10.21
C THR A 109 8.48 -9.96 -10.45
N ALA A 110 8.10 -11.13 -10.99
CA ALA A 110 6.71 -11.48 -11.28
C ALA A 110 5.81 -11.34 -10.02
N ASP A 111 6.35 -11.67 -8.86
CA ASP A 111 5.63 -11.62 -7.57
C ASP A 111 5.31 -10.19 -7.13
N GLY A 112 6.24 -9.24 -7.30
CA GLY A 112 6.01 -7.83 -6.94
C GLY A 112 4.94 -7.17 -7.82
N LYS A 113 4.92 -7.49 -9.12
CA LYS A 113 3.88 -7.01 -10.06
C LYS A 113 2.51 -7.59 -9.72
N GLN A 114 2.45 -8.86 -9.33
CA GLN A 114 1.19 -9.52 -8.97
C GLN A 114 0.61 -8.93 -7.67
N GLN A 115 1.42 -8.68 -6.67
CA GLN A 115 1.01 -8.14 -5.38
C GLN A 115 0.52 -6.69 -5.51
N MET A 116 1.24 -5.87 -6.29
CA MET A 116 0.81 -4.52 -6.64
C MET A 116 -0.55 -4.54 -7.37
N ARG A 117 -0.70 -5.44 -8.34
CA ARG A 117 -1.96 -5.61 -9.08
C ARG A 117 -3.12 -5.95 -8.16
N GLN A 118 -2.92 -6.82 -7.17
CA GLN A 118 -3.96 -7.16 -6.19
C GLN A 118 -4.37 -5.96 -5.35
N THR A 119 -3.40 -5.17 -4.85
CA THR A 119 -3.70 -3.97 -4.06
C THR A 119 -4.48 -2.94 -4.87
N TRP A 120 -4.05 -2.66 -6.11
CA TRP A 120 -4.77 -1.75 -7.00
C TRP A 120 -6.14 -2.29 -7.40
N GLN A 121 -6.29 -3.61 -7.56
CA GLN A 121 -7.57 -4.23 -7.88
C GLN A 121 -8.60 -3.98 -6.78
N HIS A 122 -8.25 -4.12 -5.51
CA HIS A 122 -9.15 -3.80 -4.39
C HIS A 122 -9.60 -2.34 -4.38
N ILE A 123 -8.70 -1.42 -4.69
CA ILE A 123 -9.04 0.02 -4.78
C ILE A 123 -9.99 0.27 -5.96
N LEU A 124 -9.69 -0.33 -7.12
CA LEU A 124 -10.53 -0.21 -8.32
C LEU A 124 -11.90 -0.83 -8.13
N ASP A 125 -11.99 -1.98 -7.48
CA ASP A 125 -13.27 -2.66 -7.20
C ASP A 125 -14.13 -1.82 -6.25
N ALA A 126 -13.53 -1.25 -5.20
CA ALA A 126 -14.22 -0.35 -4.29
C ALA A 126 -14.74 0.91 -4.99
N LEU A 127 -13.90 1.55 -5.81
CA LEU A 127 -14.31 2.70 -6.63
C LEU A 127 -15.42 2.34 -7.62
N THR A 128 -15.29 1.22 -8.32
CA THR A 128 -16.29 0.76 -9.29
C THR A 128 -17.62 0.52 -8.59
N MET A 129 -17.61 -0.08 -7.41
CA MET A 129 -18.82 -0.30 -6.62
C MET A 129 -19.49 1.01 -6.22
N VAL A 130 -18.75 2.01 -5.78
CA VAL A 130 -19.30 3.33 -5.40
C VAL A 130 -19.84 4.04 -6.62
N LEU A 131 -19.10 4.07 -7.72
CA LEU A 131 -19.49 4.69 -8.99
C LEU A 131 -20.77 4.08 -9.57
N THR A 132 -20.93 2.77 -9.45
CA THR A 132 -22.12 2.05 -9.96
C THR A 132 -23.36 2.33 -9.10
N ARG A 133 -23.17 2.56 -7.80
CA ARG A 133 -24.28 2.83 -6.86
C ARG A 133 -24.71 4.29 -6.83
N ASP A 134 -23.83 5.20 -7.19
CA ASP A 134 -24.09 6.64 -7.13
C ASP A 134 -25.06 7.06 -8.25
N LYS A 135 -26.31 7.34 -7.85
CA LYS A 135 -27.37 7.76 -8.76
C LYS A 135 -27.15 9.15 -9.40
N LYS A 136 -26.17 9.92 -8.92
CA LYS A 136 -25.80 11.23 -9.48
C LYS A 136 -24.90 11.10 -10.70
N ILE A 137 -24.32 9.92 -10.92
CA ILE A 137 -23.42 9.65 -12.03
C ILE A 137 -24.22 8.99 -13.15
N ARG A 138 -24.08 9.55 -14.36
CA ARG A 138 -24.71 8.97 -15.53
C ARG A 138 -24.06 7.63 -15.88
N PRO A 139 -24.86 6.58 -16.17
CA PRO A 139 -24.34 5.25 -16.48
C PRO A 139 -23.39 5.20 -17.68
N ASP A 140 -23.53 6.14 -18.63
CA ASP A 140 -22.73 6.24 -19.84
C ASP A 140 -21.40 7.00 -19.65
N ALA A 141 -21.21 7.68 -18.51
CA ALA A 141 -20.00 8.48 -18.26
C ALA A 141 -18.71 7.65 -18.22
N PHE A 142 -18.80 6.33 -17.99
CA PHE A 142 -17.64 5.43 -17.83
C PHE A 142 -17.45 4.46 -18.99
N LEU A 143 -18.35 4.41 -19.96
CA LEU A 143 -18.22 3.52 -21.12
C LEU A 143 -16.94 3.81 -21.93
N SER A 144 -16.45 5.06 -21.92
CA SER A 144 -15.21 5.43 -22.58
C SER A 144 -13.95 5.00 -21.82
N LEU A 145 -14.02 4.77 -20.50
CA LEU A 145 -12.89 4.33 -19.69
C LEU A 145 -12.66 2.82 -19.77
N ILE A 146 -13.70 2.04 -20.05
CA ILE A 146 -13.60 0.59 -20.18
C ILE A 146 -12.88 0.19 -21.48
N HIS A 147 -12.93 1.01 -22.53
CA HIS A 147 -12.26 0.76 -23.81
C HIS A 147 -10.75 1.11 -23.84
N ILE A 148 -10.19 1.65 -22.76
CA ILE A 148 -8.74 1.96 -22.68
C ILE A 148 -7.92 0.76 -22.16
N SER A 149 -8.58 -0.35 -21.80
CA SER A 149 -7.96 -1.52 -21.16
C SER A 149 -7.77 -2.74 -22.08
N GLU A 150 -7.99 -2.61 -23.42
CA GLU A 150 -7.69 -3.66 -24.41
C GLU A 150 -6.39 -3.36 -25.18
#